data_dd40c5df539a6e47f7bc709831570fb4
#
_entry.id   dd40c5df539a6e47f7bc709831570fb4
#
_cell.length_a   1.000
_cell.length_b   1.000
_cell.length_c   1.000
_cell.angle_alpha   90.00
_cell.angle_beta   90.00
_cell.angle_gamma   90.00
#
_symmetry.space_group_name_H-M   'P 1'
#
loop_
_entity.id
_entity.type
_entity.pdbx_description
1 polymer ?
#
loop_
_entity_poly.entity_id
_entity_poly.type
_entity_poly.pdbx_seq_one_letter_code
_entity_poly.pdbx_strand_id
1 'polypeptide(L)'
;MALTVKAAPSGVYGLGVLKTRLDLDRIHAARRVIDPIFLSTPMYRCDALGRQLGCTVSIKLETANPVRSFKARGTELVASLLTEQGRTAVVCASAGNLGQALSWSGRRRGLNVMVVAPRRAPAAKLDRIRALAAELELVDGDFEMARERAASIAQWRGVQLVEDSLDVETCEGAATIGLELAGEESTFDTVLIALGGGAMATGVGYVLKTLVPGVEVICVQPIGAPAMTRSWHERRVITTESTDTIADGVAGRYPIPAVLDDLLTVADDAVLVHESSIIAGIQMLLEHTGLVVEPSAALGVAAVLEDRDRFVGRHVVTVICGSNVDLDAYHRWVYR
;
A
#
# COMPACT_ATOMS: atom_id res chain seq x y z
N MET A 1 -29.47 -5.93 -36.78
CA MET A 1 -28.05 -6.11 -37.10
C MET A 1 -27.39 -6.59 -35.80
N ALA A 2 -27.12 -7.88 -35.70
CA ALA A 2 -26.62 -8.51 -34.50
C ALA A 2 -25.08 -8.33 -34.46
N LEU A 3 -24.56 -7.72 -33.42
CA LEU A 3 -23.13 -7.61 -33.15
C LEU A 3 -22.61 -8.95 -32.62
N THR A 4 -21.84 -9.63 -33.43
CA THR A 4 -21.14 -10.85 -33.07
C THR A 4 -19.94 -10.50 -32.22
N VAL A 5 -19.96 -10.85 -30.92
CA VAL A 5 -18.80 -10.77 -30.01
C VAL A 5 -17.82 -11.86 -30.46
N LYS A 6 -16.65 -11.45 -30.96
CA LYS A 6 -15.53 -12.36 -31.20
C LYS A 6 -14.95 -12.81 -29.87
N ALA A 7 -15.00 -14.10 -29.61
CA ALA A 7 -14.28 -14.72 -28.50
C ALA A 7 -12.76 -14.54 -28.69
N ALA A 8 -12.08 -14.16 -27.65
CA ALA A 8 -10.62 -14.08 -27.58
C ALA A 8 -10.00 -15.49 -27.68
N PRO A 9 -8.81 -15.65 -28.27
CA PRO A 9 -8.18 -16.96 -28.43
C PRO A 9 -7.74 -17.48 -27.04
N SER A 10 -8.19 -18.68 -26.71
CA SER A 10 -7.73 -19.46 -25.54
C SER A 10 -6.30 -19.98 -25.79
N GLY A 11 -5.32 -19.11 -25.52
CA GLY A 11 -3.93 -19.53 -25.37
C GLY A 11 -3.67 -19.91 -23.91
N VAL A 12 -3.74 -21.20 -23.61
CA VAL A 12 -3.29 -21.73 -22.31
C VAL A 12 -1.76 -21.64 -22.31
N TYR A 13 -1.22 -20.50 -21.86
CA TYR A 13 0.15 -20.46 -21.35
C TYR A 13 0.12 -21.19 -20.01
N GLY A 14 0.91 -22.25 -19.87
CA GLY A 14 1.09 -22.97 -18.61
C GLY A 14 1.73 -22.03 -17.56
N LEU A 15 0.90 -21.22 -16.90
CA LEU A 15 1.27 -20.41 -15.76
C LEU A 15 1.50 -21.38 -14.59
N GLY A 16 2.75 -21.58 -14.21
CA GLY A 16 3.07 -22.22 -12.94
C GLY A 16 2.31 -21.47 -11.84
N VAL A 17 1.59 -22.21 -10.99
CA VAL A 17 0.87 -21.62 -9.85
C VAL A 17 1.87 -20.86 -8.99
N LEU A 18 1.72 -19.53 -8.86
CA LEU A 18 2.56 -18.71 -7.99
C LEU A 18 2.38 -19.21 -6.55
N LYS A 19 3.47 -19.59 -5.90
CA LYS A 19 3.41 -20.10 -4.54
C LYS A 19 3.39 -18.93 -3.54
N THR A 20 2.20 -18.45 -3.25
CA THR A 20 1.95 -17.35 -2.30
C THR A 20 0.79 -17.70 -1.37
N ARG A 21 0.55 -16.89 -0.35
CA ARG A 21 -0.64 -16.96 0.52
C ARG A 21 -1.91 -16.44 -0.16
N LEU A 22 -1.75 -15.65 -1.25
CA LEU A 22 -2.84 -14.99 -1.95
C LEU A 22 -3.57 -15.95 -2.90
N ASP A 23 -4.84 -15.65 -3.14
CA ASP A 23 -5.71 -16.45 -4.01
C ASP A 23 -6.55 -15.53 -4.91
N LEU A 24 -6.54 -15.80 -6.22
CA LEU A 24 -7.19 -14.92 -7.21
C LEU A 24 -8.72 -14.90 -7.05
N ASP A 25 -9.34 -16.02 -6.70
CA ASP A 25 -10.79 -16.10 -6.52
C ASP A 25 -11.22 -15.32 -5.27
N ARG A 26 -10.47 -15.39 -4.17
CA ARG A 26 -10.69 -14.56 -2.99
C ARG A 26 -10.52 -13.07 -3.30
N ILE A 27 -9.51 -12.70 -4.10
CA ILE A 27 -9.30 -11.31 -4.55
C ILE A 27 -10.48 -10.83 -5.41
N HIS A 28 -10.97 -11.64 -6.34
CA HIS A 28 -12.19 -11.32 -7.11
C HIS A 28 -13.42 -11.18 -6.20
N ALA A 29 -13.55 -12.05 -5.20
CA ALA A 29 -14.63 -11.99 -4.21
C ALA A 29 -14.55 -10.71 -3.36
N ALA A 30 -13.34 -10.25 -3.00
CA ALA A 30 -13.12 -9.03 -2.22
C ALA A 30 -13.76 -7.79 -2.85
N ARG A 31 -13.82 -7.69 -4.19
CA ARG A 31 -14.50 -6.59 -4.88
C ARG A 31 -15.99 -6.46 -4.57
N ARG A 32 -16.65 -7.54 -4.14
CA ARG A 32 -18.08 -7.51 -3.76
C ARG A 32 -18.30 -7.08 -2.31
N VAL A 33 -17.24 -7.13 -1.51
CA VAL A 33 -17.24 -6.87 -0.06
C VAL A 33 -16.76 -5.46 0.26
N ILE A 34 -15.74 -5.00 -0.47
CA ILE A 34 -15.16 -3.67 -0.32
C ILE A 34 -16.18 -2.62 -0.77
N ASP A 35 -16.38 -1.57 0.05
CA ASP A 35 -17.27 -0.46 -0.30
C ASP A 35 -16.83 0.15 -1.64
N PRO A 36 -17.76 0.34 -2.61
CA PRO A 36 -17.45 0.90 -3.92
C PRO A 36 -16.69 2.22 -3.91
N ILE A 37 -16.77 3.00 -2.82
CA ILE A 37 -16.03 4.26 -2.66
C ILE A 37 -14.50 4.08 -2.68
N PHE A 38 -14.01 2.86 -2.45
CA PHE A 38 -12.59 2.50 -2.49
C PHE A 38 -12.18 1.77 -3.77
N LEU A 39 -13.15 1.43 -4.64
CA LEU A 39 -12.93 0.69 -5.87
C LEU A 39 -12.98 1.61 -7.08
N SER A 40 -12.49 1.11 -8.21
CA SER A 40 -12.47 1.84 -9.49
C SER A 40 -11.87 3.24 -9.35
N THR A 41 -10.78 3.31 -8.59
CA THR A 41 -10.09 4.58 -8.34
C THR A 41 -9.46 5.11 -9.62
N PRO A 42 -9.35 6.45 -9.78
CA PRO A 42 -8.85 7.04 -11.01
C PRO A 42 -7.46 6.53 -11.40
N MET A 43 -7.29 6.22 -12.68
CA MET A 43 -6.00 6.06 -13.32
C MET A 43 -5.95 6.99 -14.54
N TYR A 44 -4.86 7.70 -14.71
CA TYR A 44 -4.67 8.59 -15.86
C TYR A 44 -3.20 8.80 -16.18
N ARG A 45 -2.92 9.03 -17.46
CA ARG A 45 -1.61 9.40 -17.95
C ARG A 45 -1.32 10.88 -17.62
N CYS A 46 -0.18 11.13 -17.01
CA CYS A 46 0.28 12.48 -16.68
C CYS A 46 1.43 12.90 -17.62
N ASP A 47 1.08 13.51 -18.75
CA ASP A 47 2.08 13.91 -19.76
C ASP A 47 3.07 14.96 -19.24
N ALA A 48 2.64 15.85 -18.33
CA ALA A 48 3.52 16.86 -17.73
C ALA A 48 4.64 16.19 -16.92
N LEU A 49 4.27 15.26 -16.01
CA LEU A 49 5.22 14.49 -15.21
C LEU A 49 6.10 13.59 -16.10
N GLY A 50 5.52 12.96 -17.12
CA GLY A 50 6.26 12.11 -18.06
C GLY A 50 7.35 12.87 -18.83
N ARG A 51 7.07 14.08 -19.29
CA ARG A 51 8.10 14.93 -19.93
C ARG A 51 9.27 15.26 -19.01
N GLN A 52 9.00 15.50 -17.74
CA GLN A 52 10.05 15.80 -16.76
C GLN A 52 10.89 14.56 -16.42
N LEU A 53 10.28 13.39 -16.43
CA LEU A 53 10.92 12.12 -16.08
C LEU A 53 11.57 11.42 -17.30
N GLY A 54 11.20 11.78 -18.53
CA GLY A 54 11.74 11.16 -19.75
C GLY A 54 11.09 9.81 -20.12
N CYS A 55 9.91 9.50 -19.57
CA CYS A 55 9.16 8.29 -19.83
C CYS A 55 7.65 8.57 -19.90
N THR A 56 6.84 7.59 -20.29
CA THR A 56 5.39 7.69 -20.12
C THR A 56 5.02 7.37 -18.68
N VAL A 57 4.26 8.24 -18.02
CA VAL A 57 3.85 8.04 -16.62
C VAL A 57 2.33 8.01 -16.50
N SER A 58 1.80 6.96 -15.93
CA SER A 58 0.42 6.89 -15.44
C SER A 58 0.38 6.86 -13.92
N ILE A 59 -0.62 7.52 -13.36
CA ILE A 59 -0.84 7.62 -11.92
C ILE A 59 -2.09 6.82 -11.58
N LYS A 60 -1.97 5.84 -10.67
CA LYS A 60 -3.10 5.16 -10.01
C LYS A 60 -3.36 5.84 -8.68
N LEU A 61 -4.52 6.48 -8.53
CA LEU A 61 -4.81 7.39 -7.42
C LEU A 61 -5.61 6.70 -6.31
N GLU A 62 -4.97 6.27 -5.24
CA GLU A 62 -5.61 5.61 -4.09
C GLU A 62 -5.97 6.58 -2.94
N THR A 63 -5.97 7.88 -3.19
CA THR A 63 -6.19 8.92 -2.15
C THR A 63 -7.54 9.60 -2.22
N ALA A 64 -8.29 9.45 -3.32
CA ALA A 64 -9.59 10.07 -3.53
C ALA A 64 -10.73 9.30 -2.83
N ASN A 65 -10.58 9.08 -1.52
CA ASN A 65 -11.53 8.33 -0.69
C ASN A 65 -11.54 8.88 0.76
N PRO A 66 -12.51 8.49 1.61
CA PRO A 66 -12.66 9.03 2.96
C PRO A 66 -11.47 8.87 3.90
N VAL A 67 -10.64 7.83 3.70
CA VAL A 67 -9.45 7.57 4.53
C VAL A 67 -8.15 8.02 3.86
N ARG A 68 -8.24 8.56 2.65
CA ARG A 68 -7.12 9.13 1.88
C ARG A 68 -5.94 8.15 1.69
N SER A 69 -6.23 6.85 1.59
CA SER A 69 -5.21 5.83 1.33
C SER A 69 -5.82 4.52 0.83
N PHE A 70 -4.99 3.65 0.25
CA PHE A 70 -5.39 2.33 -0.23
C PHE A 70 -5.80 1.37 0.90
N LYS A 71 -5.41 1.66 2.16
CA LYS A 71 -5.55 0.72 3.30
C LYS A 71 -6.98 0.28 3.56
N ALA A 72 -7.97 1.12 3.20
CA ALA A 72 -9.37 0.75 3.36
C ALA A 72 -9.77 -0.49 2.54
N ARG A 73 -9.13 -0.76 1.42
CA ARG A 73 -9.42 -1.96 0.62
C ARG A 73 -9.21 -3.24 1.46
N GLY A 74 -8.09 -3.32 2.17
CA GLY A 74 -7.79 -4.45 3.05
C GLY A 74 -8.62 -4.46 4.32
N THR A 75 -8.78 -3.29 4.98
CA THR A 75 -9.54 -3.23 6.24
C THR A 75 -11.04 -3.45 6.06
N GLU A 76 -11.61 -3.14 4.89
CA GLU A 76 -12.98 -3.50 4.54
C GLU A 76 -13.17 -5.02 4.50
N LEU A 77 -12.22 -5.73 3.87
CA LEU A 77 -12.24 -7.19 3.79
C LEU A 77 -12.10 -7.83 5.19
N VAL A 78 -11.12 -7.35 5.98
CA VAL A 78 -10.93 -7.78 7.38
C VAL A 78 -12.19 -7.54 8.21
N ALA A 79 -12.76 -6.34 8.17
CA ALA A 79 -13.93 -5.99 8.97
C ALA A 79 -15.17 -6.80 8.56
N SER A 80 -15.34 -7.10 7.27
CA SER A 80 -16.41 -7.99 6.80
C SER A 80 -16.27 -9.39 7.38
N LEU A 81 -15.09 -9.98 7.22
CA LEU A 81 -14.82 -11.31 7.73
C LEU A 81 -15.07 -11.43 9.26
N LEU A 82 -14.61 -10.43 10.01
CA LEU A 82 -14.83 -10.40 11.46
C LEU A 82 -16.30 -10.33 11.83
N THR A 83 -17.10 -9.51 11.14
CA THR A 83 -18.55 -9.43 11.39
C THR A 83 -19.29 -10.69 10.98
N GLU A 84 -18.92 -11.34 9.89
CA GLU A 84 -19.46 -12.64 9.48
C GLU A 84 -19.16 -13.75 10.51
N GLN A 85 -18.01 -13.66 11.19
CA GLN A 85 -17.63 -14.55 12.31
C GLN A 85 -18.31 -14.17 13.64
N GLY A 86 -19.19 -13.17 13.66
CA GLY A 86 -19.86 -12.68 14.87
C GLY A 86 -18.95 -11.92 15.83
N ARG A 87 -17.78 -11.46 15.38
CA ARG A 87 -16.90 -10.62 16.20
C ARG A 87 -17.47 -9.23 16.35
N THR A 88 -17.28 -8.63 17.50
CA THR A 88 -17.80 -7.28 17.83
C THR A 88 -16.71 -6.28 18.13
N ALA A 89 -15.46 -6.72 18.22
CA ALA A 89 -14.32 -5.86 18.55
C ALA A 89 -13.03 -6.35 17.89
N VAL A 90 -12.12 -5.38 17.66
CA VAL A 90 -10.84 -5.59 17.00
C VAL A 90 -9.82 -4.60 17.51
N VAL A 91 -8.54 -4.98 17.52
CA VAL A 91 -7.42 -4.10 17.89
C VAL A 91 -6.34 -4.12 16.82
N CYS A 92 -5.67 -2.99 16.62
CA CYS A 92 -4.44 -2.90 15.82
C CYS A 92 -3.44 -1.94 16.43
N ALA A 93 -2.17 -2.09 16.04
CA ALA A 93 -1.14 -1.10 16.31
C ALA A 93 -0.91 -0.22 15.08
N SER A 94 -1.31 1.05 15.12
CA SER A 94 -1.04 1.98 14.02
C SER A 94 -1.41 3.43 14.37
N ALA A 95 -0.48 4.35 14.22
CA ALA A 95 -0.80 5.78 14.21
C ALA A 95 -1.14 6.33 12.81
N GLY A 96 -1.03 5.48 11.76
CA GLY A 96 -1.11 5.89 10.36
C GLY A 96 -2.37 5.41 9.62
N ASN A 97 -2.16 5.10 8.35
CA ASN A 97 -3.23 4.76 7.40
C ASN A 97 -4.04 3.52 7.78
N LEU A 98 -3.39 2.47 8.35
CA LEU A 98 -4.10 1.27 8.79
C LEU A 98 -5.07 1.58 9.93
N GLY A 99 -4.62 2.29 10.97
CA GLY A 99 -5.48 2.64 12.11
C GLY A 99 -6.69 3.47 11.69
N GLN A 100 -6.51 4.46 10.80
CA GLN A 100 -7.61 5.25 10.25
C GLN A 100 -8.57 4.40 9.41
N ALA A 101 -8.03 3.56 8.53
CA ALA A 101 -8.84 2.71 7.65
C ALA A 101 -9.64 1.66 8.44
N LEU A 102 -9.01 0.98 9.41
CA LEU A 102 -9.70 0.01 10.26
C LEU A 102 -10.77 0.68 11.12
N SER A 103 -10.51 1.88 11.65
CA SER A 103 -11.49 2.66 12.39
C SER A 103 -12.72 3.02 11.53
N TRP A 104 -12.49 3.40 10.27
CA TRP A 104 -13.56 3.71 9.33
C TRP A 104 -14.38 2.44 8.99
N SER A 105 -13.72 1.37 8.59
CA SER A 105 -14.35 0.09 8.22
C SER A 105 -15.11 -0.54 9.38
N GLY A 106 -14.51 -0.54 10.57
CA GLY A 106 -15.13 -1.07 11.78
C GLY A 106 -16.37 -0.29 12.19
N ARG A 107 -16.30 1.06 12.20
CA ARG A 107 -17.45 1.91 12.51
C ARG A 107 -18.64 1.61 11.59
N ARG A 108 -18.41 1.45 10.30
CA ARG A 108 -19.50 1.17 9.33
C ARG A 108 -20.13 -0.21 9.53
N ARG A 109 -19.39 -1.15 10.11
CA ARG A 109 -19.85 -2.53 10.34
C ARG A 109 -20.21 -2.82 11.80
N GLY A 110 -20.22 -1.79 12.67
CA GLY A 110 -20.58 -1.94 14.08
C GLY A 110 -19.52 -2.64 14.93
N LEU A 111 -18.26 -2.70 14.48
CA LEU A 111 -17.14 -3.20 15.26
C LEU A 111 -16.59 -2.10 16.18
N ASN A 112 -16.32 -2.47 17.41
CA ASN A 112 -15.54 -1.64 18.34
C ASN A 112 -14.05 -1.74 17.98
N VAL A 113 -13.48 -0.67 17.45
CA VAL A 113 -12.09 -0.64 17.04
C VAL A 113 -11.24 0.03 18.12
N MET A 114 -10.19 -0.66 18.56
CA MET A 114 -9.15 -0.09 19.38
C MET A 114 -7.87 0.08 18.54
N VAL A 115 -7.26 1.24 18.64
CA VAL A 115 -5.98 1.55 18.01
C VAL A 115 -4.96 1.84 19.09
N VAL A 116 -3.84 1.12 19.08
CA VAL A 116 -2.69 1.40 19.96
C VAL A 116 -1.65 2.15 19.14
N ALA A 117 -1.18 3.28 19.67
CA ALA A 117 -0.22 4.13 18.96
C ALA A 117 0.83 4.73 19.89
N PRO A 118 2.05 5.04 19.39
CA PRO A 118 3.03 5.81 20.12
C PRO A 118 2.49 7.20 20.47
N ARG A 119 2.67 7.63 21.72
CA ARG A 119 2.25 8.99 22.19
C ARG A 119 2.89 10.12 21.39
N ARG A 120 4.11 9.91 20.88
CA ARG A 120 4.84 10.87 20.04
C ARG A 120 4.42 10.92 18.57
N ALA A 121 3.44 10.09 18.17
CA ALA A 121 2.91 10.17 16.80
C ALA A 121 2.30 11.56 16.53
N PRO A 122 2.33 12.05 15.28
CA PRO A 122 1.78 13.36 14.94
C PRO A 122 0.33 13.52 15.39
N ALA A 123 0.02 14.60 16.11
CA ALA A 123 -1.30 14.85 16.67
C ALA A 123 -2.40 14.78 15.61
N ALA A 124 -2.17 15.35 14.43
CA ALA A 124 -3.12 15.31 13.31
C ALA A 124 -3.51 13.88 12.88
N LYS A 125 -2.60 12.90 12.98
CA LYS A 125 -2.90 11.49 12.69
C LYS A 125 -3.75 10.87 13.80
N LEU A 126 -3.41 11.13 15.06
CA LEU A 126 -4.17 10.63 16.21
C LEU A 126 -5.59 11.21 16.26
N ASP A 127 -5.75 12.50 15.94
CA ASP A 127 -7.04 13.17 15.91
C ASP A 127 -7.97 12.62 14.81
N ARG A 128 -7.42 12.23 13.67
CA ARG A 128 -8.20 11.55 12.62
C ARG A 128 -8.73 10.18 13.09
N ILE A 129 -7.93 9.42 13.83
CA ILE A 129 -8.36 8.14 14.43
C ILE A 129 -9.50 8.39 15.43
N ARG A 130 -9.34 9.39 16.33
CA ARG A 130 -10.39 9.77 17.30
C ARG A 130 -11.69 10.21 16.60
N ALA A 131 -11.58 11.00 15.53
CA ALA A 131 -12.74 11.47 14.75
C ALA A 131 -13.53 10.31 14.10
N LEU A 132 -12.90 9.15 13.92
CA LEU A 132 -13.53 7.93 13.42
C LEU A 132 -14.13 7.07 14.53
N ALA A 133 -14.19 7.60 15.77
CA ALA A 133 -14.76 6.97 16.97
C ALA A 133 -14.05 5.66 17.41
N ALA A 134 -12.80 5.47 17.05
CA ALA A 134 -11.99 4.38 17.60
C ALA A 134 -11.54 4.70 19.04
N GLU A 135 -11.45 3.66 19.87
CA GLU A 135 -10.75 3.74 21.16
C GLU A 135 -9.24 3.89 20.88
N LEU A 136 -8.60 4.94 21.38
CA LEU A 136 -7.20 5.20 21.15
C LEU A 136 -6.40 5.04 22.45
N GLU A 137 -5.52 4.03 22.51
CA GLU A 137 -4.56 3.85 23.59
C GLU A 137 -3.19 4.35 23.15
N LEU A 138 -2.57 5.23 23.96
CA LEU A 138 -1.26 5.79 23.69
C LEU A 138 -0.21 5.15 24.59
N VAL A 139 0.87 4.64 23.99
CA VAL A 139 2.00 4.05 24.69
C VAL A 139 3.22 4.96 24.65
N ASP A 140 4.05 4.89 25.69
CA ASP A 140 5.35 5.55 25.72
C ASP A 140 6.38 4.61 25.07
N GLY A 141 6.91 5.02 23.93
CA GLY A 141 7.84 4.19 23.15
C GLY A 141 7.69 4.37 21.65
N ASP A 142 8.15 3.40 20.90
CA ASP A 142 8.08 3.34 19.45
C ASP A 142 6.89 2.48 18.94
N PHE A 143 6.89 2.18 17.65
CA PHE A 143 5.86 1.35 17.02
C PHE A 143 5.87 -0.10 17.56
N GLU A 144 7.03 -0.66 17.91
CA GLU A 144 7.11 -2.03 18.42
C GLU A 144 6.45 -2.14 19.80
N MET A 145 6.63 -1.14 20.68
CA MET A 145 5.93 -1.08 21.96
C MET A 145 4.40 -1.03 21.76
N ALA A 146 3.94 -0.27 20.77
CA ALA A 146 2.52 -0.23 20.43
C ALA A 146 2.01 -1.59 19.92
N ARG A 147 2.80 -2.30 19.12
CA ARG A 147 2.50 -3.63 18.59
C ARG A 147 2.41 -4.68 19.71
N GLU A 148 3.39 -4.72 20.60
CA GLU A 148 3.39 -5.61 21.77
C GLU A 148 2.18 -5.33 22.66
N ARG A 149 1.86 -4.05 22.88
CA ARG A 149 0.70 -3.66 23.67
C ARG A 149 -0.62 -4.07 23.02
N ALA A 150 -0.76 -3.89 21.69
CA ALA A 150 -1.94 -4.33 20.95
C ALA A 150 -2.12 -5.86 21.04
N ALA A 151 -1.03 -6.64 20.90
CA ALA A 151 -1.05 -8.08 21.05
C ALA A 151 -1.49 -8.51 22.48
N SER A 152 -0.97 -7.84 23.50
CA SER A 152 -1.37 -8.09 24.90
C SER A 152 -2.86 -7.81 25.13
N ILE A 153 -3.39 -6.73 24.55
CA ILE A 153 -4.82 -6.38 24.64
C ILE A 153 -5.67 -7.43 23.90
N ALA A 154 -5.24 -7.83 22.69
CA ALA A 154 -5.93 -8.86 21.92
C ALA A 154 -6.11 -10.15 22.74
N GLN A 155 -5.02 -10.61 23.35
CA GLN A 155 -5.02 -11.79 24.19
C GLN A 155 -5.90 -11.60 25.44
N TRP A 156 -5.76 -10.48 26.14
CA TRP A 156 -6.48 -10.24 27.40
C TRP A 156 -7.99 -10.05 27.19
N ARG A 157 -8.38 -9.32 26.15
CA ARG A 157 -9.81 -9.05 25.82
C ARG A 157 -10.45 -10.16 24.98
N GLY A 158 -9.67 -11.11 24.45
CA GLY A 158 -10.16 -12.15 23.52
C GLY A 158 -10.65 -11.59 22.18
N VAL A 159 -10.07 -10.47 21.74
CA VAL A 159 -10.42 -9.82 20.48
C VAL A 159 -9.37 -10.09 19.39
N GLN A 160 -9.75 -9.93 18.11
CA GLN A 160 -8.82 -10.09 17.00
C GLN A 160 -7.78 -8.98 16.99
N LEU A 161 -6.50 -9.36 16.89
CA LEU A 161 -5.43 -8.44 16.49
C LEU A 161 -5.39 -8.38 14.95
N VAL A 162 -5.38 -7.18 14.38
CA VAL A 162 -5.14 -6.97 12.94
C VAL A 162 -3.70 -6.52 12.75
N GLU A 163 -2.96 -7.32 11.99
CA GLU A 163 -1.56 -7.05 11.64
C GLU A 163 -1.44 -6.83 10.12
N ASP A 164 -1.08 -5.60 9.75
CA ASP A 164 -0.90 -5.22 8.35
C ASP A 164 0.09 -6.16 7.64
N SER A 165 -0.26 -6.58 6.43
CA SER A 165 0.51 -7.48 5.58
C SER A 165 0.62 -8.94 6.10
N LEU A 166 0.52 -9.19 7.42
CA LEU A 166 0.47 -10.54 7.96
C LEU A 166 -0.90 -11.16 7.70
N ASP A 167 -1.97 -10.45 8.05
CA ASP A 167 -3.33 -10.88 7.71
C ASP A 167 -3.51 -10.80 6.20
N VAL A 168 -3.73 -11.94 5.57
CA VAL A 168 -3.77 -12.07 4.10
C VAL A 168 -4.85 -11.19 3.47
N GLU A 169 -5.92 -10.93 4.17
CA GLU A 169 -7.03 -10.06 3.77
C GLU A 169 -6.55 -8.62 3.50
N THR A 170 -5.53 -8.14 4.24
CA THR A 170 -4.94 -6.82 3.99
C THR A 170 -4.22 -6.78 2.64
N CYS A 171 -3.59 -7.89 2.26
CA CYS A 171 -2.93 -8.07 0.98
C CYS A 171 -3.95 -8.27 -0.16
N GLU A 172 -4.96 -9.13 0.04
CA GLU A 172 -5.99 -9.44 -0.97
C GLU A 172 -6.93 -8.25 -1.23
N GLY A 173 -7.25 -7.46 -0.21
CA GLY A 173 -7.94 -6.20 -0.41
C GLY A 173 -7.12 -5.21 -1.25
N ALA A 174 -5.83 -5.03 -0.95
CA ALA A 174 -4.91 -4.22 -1.74
C ALA A 174 -4.71 -4.77 -3.17
N ALA A 175 -4.79 -6.09 -3.35
CA ALA A 175 -4.68 -6.76 -4.65
C ALA A 175 -5.78 -6.35 -5.64
N THR A 176 -6.91 -5.84 -5.16
CA THR A 176 -7.97 -5.29 -6.05
C THR A 176 -7.49 -4.08 -6.87
N ILE A 177 -6.44 -3.37 -6.43
CA ILE A 177 -5.73 -2.37 -7.25
C ILE A 177 -5.12 -3.06 -8.48
N GLY A 178 -4.49 -4.20 -8.29
CA GLY A 178 -3.92 -5.00 -9.38
C GLY A 178 -4.97 -5.46 -10.38
N LEU A 179 -6.19 -5.84 -9.92
CA LEU A 179 -7.30 -6.16 -10.81
C LEU A 179 -7.75 -4.97 -11.65
N GLU A 180 -7.74 -3.78 -11.07
CA GLU A 180 -8.07 -2.55 -11.80
C GLU A 180 -6.99 -2.24 -12.84
N LEU A 181 -5.70 -2.35 -12.47
CA LEU A 181 -4.58 -2.16 -13.40
C LEU A 181 -4.59 -3.19 -14.55
N ALA A 182 -4.89 -4.46 -14.24
CA ALA A 182 -4.97 -5.52 -15.26
C ALA A 182 -6.16 -5.36 -16.22
N GLY A 183 -7.19 -4.61 -15.79
CA GLY A 183 -8.37 -4.30 -16.62
C GLY A 183 -8.23 -3.04 -17.47
N GLU A 184 -7.13 -2.30 -17.38
CA GLU A 184 -6.90 -1.11 -18.19
C GLU A 184 -6.67 -1.46 -19.66
N GLU A 185 -7.21 -0.64 -20.56
CA GLU A 185 -7.03 -0.80 -22.01
C GLU A 185 -5.61 -0.46 -22.46
N SER A 186 -4.93 0.43 -21.73
CA SER A 186 -3.56 0.85 -22.05
C SER A 186 -2.54 -0.11 -21.43
N THR A 187 -1.66 -0.64 -22.26
CA THR A 187 -0.51 -1.44 -21.78
C THR A 187 0.51 -0.57 -21.09
N PHE A 188 1.12 -1.10 -20.04
CA PHE A 188 2.26 -0.48 -19.35
C PHE A 188 3.35 -1.54 -19.12
N ASP A 189 4.61 -1.07 -19.01
CA ASP A 189 5.77 -1.95 -18.94
C ASP A 189 6.18 -2.25 -17.48
N THR A 190 5.93 -1.28 -16.60
CA THR A 190 6.44 -1.31 -15.22
C THR A 190 5.42 -0.73 -14.25
N VAL A 191 5.25 -1.37 -13.10
CA VAL A 191 4.58 -0.77 -11.95
C VAL A 191 5.57 -0.52 -10.82
N LEU A 192 5.57 0.71 -10.28
CA LEU A 192 6.38 1.13 -9.14
C LEU A 192 5.50 1.18 -7.90
N ILE A 193 5.85 0.41 -6.88
CA ILE A 193 5.04 0.20 -5.69
C ILE A 193 5.84 0.55 -4.44
N ALA A 194 5.31 1.45 -3.61
CA ALA A 194 5.87 1.73 -2.29
C ALA A 194 5.89 0.47 -1.41
N LEU A 195 7.05 0.14 -0.86
CA LEU A 195 7.26 -1.08 -0.07
C LEU A 195 7.42 -0.73 1.41
N GLY A 196 6.37 -0.97 2.19
CA GLY A 196 6.41 -0.95 3.65
C GLY A 196 6.37 -2.39 4.20
N GLY A 197 5.31 -2.76 4.89
CA GLY A 197 5.06 -4.13 5.36
C GLY A 197 4.83 -5.13 4.23
N GLY A 198 4.47 -4.68 3.02
CA GLY A 198 4.36 -5.53 1.84
C GLY A 198 2.94 -5.75 1.30
N ALA A 199 1.86 -5.39 2.02
CA ALA A 199 0.48 -5.69 1.60
C ALA A 199 0.16 -5.26 0.16
N MET A 200 0.50 -4.01 -0.22
CA MET A 200 0.24 -3.52 -1.57
C MET A 200 1.15 -4.18 -2.60
N ALA A 201 2.44 -4.34 -2.27
CA ALA A 201 3.41 -4.92 -3.18
C ALA A 201 3.10 -6.40 -3.50
N THR A 202 2.80 -7.21 -2.48
CA THR A 202 2.44 -8.61 -2.67
C THR A 202 1.10 -8.75 -3.37
N GLY A 203 0.08 -7.97 -2.96
CA GLY A 203 -1.25 -8.04 -3.55
C GLY A 203 -1.29 -7.62 -5.01
N VAL A 204 -0.79 -6.43 -5.33
CA VAL A 204 -0.75 -5.92 -6.72
C VAL A 204 0.17 -6.78 -7.57
N GLY A 205 1.36 -7.12 -7.06
CA GLY A 205 2.32 -7.97 -7.76
C GLY A 205 1.75 -9.33 -8.10
N TYR A 206 1.06 -10.00 -7.16
CA TYR A 206 0.42 -11.29 -7.41
C TYR A 206 -0.57 -11.24 -8.58
N VAL A 207 -1.46 -10.24 -8.58
CA VAL A 207 -2.46 -10.10 -9.66
C VAL A 207 -1.78 -9.80 -10.99
N LEU A 208 -0.82 -8.88 -11.04
CA LEU A 208 -0.14 -8.53 -12.29
C LEU A 208 0.67 -9.71 -12.83
N LYS A 209 1.40 -10.44 -11.97
CA LYS A 209 2.14 -11.64 -12.41
C LYS A 209 1.22 -12.76 -12.90
N THR A 210 -0.01 -12.82 -12.37
CA THR A 210 -0.98 -13.83 -12.80
C THR A 210 -1.69 -13.43 -14.09
N LEU A 211 -2.11 -12.16 -14.23
CA LEU A 211 -2.98 -11.73 -15.34
C LEU A 211 -2.24 -10.97 -16.45
N VAL A 212 -1.11 -10.32 -16.14
CA VAL A 212 -0.30 -9.49 -17.06
C VAL A 212 1.18 -9.81 -16.88
N PRO A 213 1.64 -11.03 -17.15
CA PRO A 213 2.97 -11.53 -16.76
C PRO A 213 4.15 -10.78 -17.40
N GLY A 214 3.91 -9.99 -18.45
CA GLY A 214 4.95 -9.15 -19.08
C GLY A 214 5.28 -7.87 -18.32
N VAL A 215 4.48 -7.50 -17.30
CA VAL A 215 4.70 -6.28 -16.52
C VAL A 215 5.78 -6.52 -15.46
N GLU A 216 6.75 -5.59 -15.40
CA GLU A 216 7.78 -5.57 -14.36
C GLU A 216 7.23 -4.93 -13.07
N VAL A 217 7.34 -5.64 -11.95
CA VAL A 217 6.91 -5.18 -10.62
C VAL A 217 8.14 -4.75 -9.82
N ILE A 218 8.31 -3.46 -9.60
CA ILE A 218 9.44 -2.88 -8.86
C ILE A 218 8.94 -2.31 -7.54
N CYS A 219 9.50 -2.80 -6.45
CA CYS A 219 9.22 -2.30 -5.11
C CYS A 219 10.22 -1.20 -4.73
N VAL A 220 9.75 -0.14 -4.07
CA VAL A 220 10.58 1.03 -3.74
C VAL A 220 10.52 1.34 -2.26
N GLN A 221 11.70 1.41 -1.61
CA GLN A 221 11.86 1.85 -0.21
C GLN A 221 12.85 3.01 -0.09
N PRO A 222 12.76 3.82 0.98
CA PRO A 222 13.82 4.80 1.30
C PRO A 222 15.08 4.11 1.84
N ILE A 223 16.24 4.68 1.54
CA ILE A 223 17.54 4.22 2.09
C ILE A 223 17.51 4.22 3.61
N GLY A 224 16.81 5.18 4.23
CA GLY A 224 16.69 5.28 5.68
C GLY A 224 15.78 4.23 6.34
N ALA A 225 15.05 3.39 5.55
CA ALA A 225 14.23 2.30 6.07
C ALA A 225 14.28 1.07 5.14
N PRO A 226 15.44 0.42 4.96
CA PRO A 226 15.71 -0.52 3.87
C PRO A 226 15.39 -1.98 4.21
N ALA A 227 14.79 -2.29 5.35
CA ALA A 227 14.73 -3.65 5.91
C ALA A 227 14.13 -4.68 4.94
N MET A 228 12.99 -4.37 4.31
CA MET A 228 12.32 -5.31 3.39
C MET A 228 13.09 -5.44 2.05
N THR A 229 13.63 -4.34 1.51
CA THR A 229 14.45 -4.37 0.29
C THR A 229 15.72 -5.19 0.49
N ARG A 230 16.42 -4.98 1.62
CA ARG A 230 17.59 -5.82 1.95
C ARG A 230 17.21 -7.29 2.13
N SER A 231 16.08 -7.55 2.79
CA SER A 231 15.59 -8.93 2.97
C SER A 231 15.26 -9.59 1.63
N TRP A 232 14.70 -8.85 0.68
CA TRP A 232 14.39 -9.34 -0.66
C TRP A 232 15.67 -9.72 -1.42
N HIS A 233 16.68 -8.85 -1.43
CA HIS A 233 17.98 -9.13 -2.07
C HIS A 233 18.72 -10.31 -1.44
N GLU A 234 18.73 -10.37 -0.11
CA GLU A 234 19.39 -11.44 0.65
C GLU A 234 18.58 -12.75 0.71
N ARG A 235 17.31 -12.71 0.25
CA ARG A 235 16.35 -13.83 0.30
C ARG A 235 16.16 -14.40 1.71
N ARG A 236 16.34 -13.58 2.74
CA ARG A 236 16.15 -13.89 4.16
C ARG A 236 15.79 -12.63 4.93
N VAL A 237 15.14 -12.78 6.07
CA VAL A 237 14.80 -11.64 6.92
C VAL A 237 16.05 -10.90 7.40
N ILE A 238 16.11 -9.60 7.10
CA ILE A 238 17.10 -8.64 7.60
C ILE A 238 16.36 -7.57 8.39
N THR A 239 16.67 -7.43 9.66
CA THR A 239 16.14 -6.38 10.53
C THR A 239 17.07 -5.18 10.57
N THR A 240 16.55 -4.02 10.94
CA THR A 240 17.33 -2.79 11.15
C THR A 240 17.12 -2.27 12.58
N GLU A 241 18.15 -1.63 13.15
CA GLU A 241 18.08 -1.09 14.52
C GLU A 241 17.23 0.18 14.62
N SER A 242 17.19 0.96 13.54
CA SER A 242 16.46 2.22 13.44
C SER A 242 15.91 2.47 12.05
N THR A 243 15.07 3.47 11.92
CA THR A 243 14.64 4.07 10.65
C THR A 243 14.87 5.57 10.71
N ASP A 244 15.36 6.12 9.59
CA ASP A 244 15.59 7.56 9.42
C ASP A 244 15.04 7.97 8.05
N THR A 245 13.73 8.22 7.98
CA THR A 245 13.04 8.60 6.75
C THR A 245 11.81 9.46 7.02
N ILE A 246 11.53 10.40 6.12
CA ILE A 246 10.25 11.13 6.11
C ILE A 246 9.07 10.26 5.66
N ALA A 247 9.34 9.14 4.97
CA ALA A 247 8.33 8.22 4.46
C ALA A 247 7.86 7.22 5.56
N ASP A 248 7.27 7.75 6.63
CA ASP A 248 6.84 7.00 7.80
C ASP A 248 5.87 5.84 7.51
N GLY A 249 5.08 5.95 6.43
CA GLY A 249 4.17 4.88 5.98
C GLY A 249 4.86 3.60 5.52
N VAL A 250 6.18 3.63 5.29
CA VAL A 250 6.99 2.48 4.87
C VAL A 250 8.18 2.18 5.82
N ALA A 251 8.24 2.85 6.98
CA ALA A 251 9.34 2.78 7.92
C ALA A 251 9.31 1.52 8.82
N GLY A 252 9.18 0.35 8.24
CA GLY A 252 9.23 -0.93 8.94
C GLY A 252 10.66 -1.41 9.20
N ARG A 253 10.93 -1.97 10.42
CA ARG A 253 12.24 -2.52 10.81
C ARG A 253 12.30 -4.03 10.78
N TYR A 254 11.16 -4.69 10.88
CA TYR A 254 11.05 -6.14 11.06
C TYR A 254 10.20 -6.75 9.95
N PRO A 255 10.81 -7.18 8.84
CA PRO A 255 10.08 -7.87 7.78
C PRO A 255 9.44 -9.16 8.27
N ILE A 256 8.20 -9.39 7.87
CA ILE A 256 7.45 -10.58 8.22
C ILE A 256 7.87 -11.72 7.27
N PRO A 257 8.35 -12.88 7.77
CA PRO A 257 8.86 -13.96 6.91
C PRO A 257 7.86 -14.38 5.82
N ALA A 258 6.60 -14.62 6.16
CA ALA A 258 5.59 -15.05 5.20
C ALA A 258 5.30 -14.00 4.12
N VAL A 259 5.44 -12.71 4.44
CA VAL A 259 5.29 -11.62 3.46
C VAL A 259 6.51 -11.53 2.54
N LEU A 260 7.70 -11.77 3.10
CA LEU A 260 8.92 -11.85 2.29
C LEU A 260 8.85 -13.00 1.28
N ASP A 261 8.36 -14.17 1.68
CA ASP A 261 8.16 -15.31 0.79
C ASP A 261 7.22 -14.98 -0.38
N ASP A 262 6.09 -14.30 -0.08
CA ASP A 262 5.18 -13.81 -1.11
C ASP A 262 5.87 -12.79 -2.03
N LEU A 263 6.61 -11.83 -1.46
CA LEU A 263 7.28 -10.77 -2.20
C LEU A 263 8.36 -11.32 -3.15
N LEU A 264 9.12 -12.32 -2.70
CA LEU A 264 10.14 -13.01 -3.51
C LEU A 264 9.54 -13.73 -4.72
N THR A 265 8.25 -14.00 -4.70
CA THR A 265 7.53 -14.66 -5.79
C THR A 265 6.98 -13.66 -6.80
N VAL A 266 6.63 -12.44 -6.38
CA VAL A 266 5.85 -11.50 -7.20
C VAL A 266 6.60 -10.24 -7.61
N ALA A 267 7.68 -9.87 -6.93
CA ALA A 267 8.49 -8.71 -7.29
C ALA A 267 9.66 -9.11 -8.20
N ASP A 268 9.87 -8.34 -9.26
CA ASP A 268 11.02 -8.51 -10.15
C ASP A 268 12.25 -7.78 -9.62
N ASP A 269 12.04 -6.68 -8.89
CA ASP A 269 13.12 -5.90 -8.29
C ASP A 269 12.65 -5.15 -7.04
N ALA A 270 13.60 -4.79 -6.19
CA ALA A 270 13.39 -3.94 -5.02
C ALA A 270 14.53 -2.91 -4.93
N VAL A 271 14.19 -1.63 -5.01
CA VAL A 271 15.17 -0.53 -5.07
C VAL A 271 15.06 0.39 -3.88
N LEU A 272 16.17 1.04 -3.55
CA LEU A 272 16.27 2.05 -2.51
C LEU A 272 16.43 3.44 -3.12
N VAL A 273 15.77 4.44 -2.54
CA VAL A 273 15.84 5.84 -2.97
C VAL A 273 16.23 6.78 -1.83
N HIS A 274 16.87 7.90 -2.17
CA HIS A 274 17.29 8.93 -1.22
C HIS A 274 16.12 9.82 -0.77
N GLU A 275 16.22 10.36 0.44
CA GLU A 275 15.23 11.31 0.98
C GLU A 275 15.06 12.56 0.10
N SER A 276 16.16 13.04 -0.51
CA SER A 276 16.12 14.16 -1.45
C SER A 276 15.28 13.87 -2.69
N SER A 277 15.33 12.66 -3.20
CA SER A 277 14.54 12.23 -4.36
C SER A 277 13.06 12.04 -4.01
N ILE A 278 12.77 11.62 -2.76
CA ILE A 278 11.40 11.57 -2.24
C ILE A 278 10.80 12.98 -2.19
N ILE A 279 11.56 13.95 -1.63
CA ILE A 279 11.14 15.35 -1.57
C ILE A 279 10.92 15.92 -2.98
N ALA A 280 11.85 15.70 -3.90
CA ALA A 280 11.68 16.10 -5.30
C ALA A 280 10.44 15.46 -5.94
N GLY A 281 10.17 14.19 -5.64
CA GLY A 281 8.96 13.48 -6.09
C GLY A 281 7.67 14.11 -5.56
N ILE A 282 7.63 14.52 -4.29
CA ILE A 282 6.50 15.25 -3.69
C ILE A 282 6.27 16.58 -4.41
N GLN A 283 7.35 17.35 -4.66
CA GLN A 283 7.30 18.63 -5.35
C GLN A 283 6.76 18.46 -6.78
N MET A 284 7.27 17.49 -7.51
CA MET A 284 6.84 17.20 -8.88
C MET A 284 5.37 16.76 -8.96
N LEU A 285 4.92 15.92 -8.02
CA LEU A 285 3.52 15.51 -7.94
C LEU A 285 2.62 16.70 -7.65
N LEU A 286 3.01 17.59 -6.74
CA LEU A 286 2.25 18.82 -6.50
C LEU A 286 2.20 19.72 -7.74
N GLU A 287 3.36 20.00 -8.35
CA GLU A 287 3.48 20.93 -9.47
C GLU A 287 2.72 20.45 -10.72
N HIS A 288 2.86 19.16 -11.06
CA HIS A 288 2.37 18.63 -12.33
C HIS A 288 0.99 17.96 -12.25
N THR A 289 0.50 17.65 -11.05
CA THR A 289 -0.78 16.97 -10.86
C THR A 289 -1.73 17.66 -9.88
N GLY A 290 -1.23 18.64 -9.11
CA GLY A 290 -2.00 19.28 -8.03
C GLY A 290 -2.25 18.38 -6.82
N LEU A 291 -1.61 17.21 -6.73
CA LEU A 291 -1.85 16.26 -5.66
C LEU A 291 -0.99 16.57 -4.44
N VAL A 292 -1.65 16.65 -3.28
CA VAL A 292 -0.99 16.61 -1.98
C VAL A 292 -0.85 15.16 -1.55
N VAL A 293 0.38 14.68 -1.44
CA VAL A 293 0.68 13.27 -1.16
C VAL A 293 1.56 13.11 0.08
N GLU A 294 1.45 11.97 0.76
CA GLU A 294 2.42 11.59 1.78
C GLU A 294 3.74 11.10 1.13
N PRO A 295 4.89 11.17 1.82
CA PRO A 295 6.17 10.82 1.24
C PRO A 295 6.25 9.42 0.65
N SER A 296 5.57 8.44 1.26
CA SER A 296 5.50 7.06 0.74
C SER A 296 4.89 6.99 -0.66
N ALA A 297 3.96 7.88 -1.00
CA ALA A 297 3.31 7.91 -2.32
C ALA A 297 4.20 8.51 -3.42
N ALA A 298 5.28 9.21 -3.05
CA ALA A 298 6.24 9.77 -4.00
C ALA A 298 7.39 8.82 -4.36
N LEU A 299 7.49 7.66 -3.72
CA LEU A 299 8.59 6.71 -3.90
C LEU A 299 8.74 6.24 -5.35
N GLY A 300 7.64 5.99 -6.06
CA GLY A 300 7.71 5.60 -7.47
C GLY A 300 8.31 6.69 -8.36
N VAL A 301 7.95 7.96 -8.13
CA VAL A 301 8.54 9.10 -8.85
C VAL A 301 10.02 9.26 -8.48
N ALA A 302 10.38 9.08 -7.21
CA ALA A 302 11.77 9.13 -6.73
C ALA A 302 12.63 8.05 -7.41
N ALA A 303 12.13 6.84 -7.59
CA ALA A 303 12.84 5.76 -8.28
C ALA A 303 13.13 6.12 -9.75
N VAL A 304 12.18 6.71 -10.46
CA VAL A 304 12.41 7.16 -11.83
C VAL A 304 13.41 8.32 -11.89
N LEU A 305 13.38 9.22 -10.90
CA LEU A 305 14.34 10.34 -10.82
C LEU A 305 15.79 9.85 -10.65
N GLU A 306 16.02 8.80 -9.89
CA GLU A 306 17.36 8.27 -9.60
C GLU A 306 17.94 7.39 -10.72
N ASP A 307 17.08 6.73 -11.49
CA ASP A 307 17.53 5.84 -12.58
C ASP A 307 16.70 6.07 -13.84
N ARG A 308 16.81 7.29 -14.40
CA ARG A 308 16.06 7.68 -15.59
C ARG A 308 16.33 6.79 -16.80
N ASP A 309 17.56 6.34 -16.96
CA ASP A 309 17.99 5.52 -18.10
C ASP A 309 17.25 4.18 -18.14
N ARG A 310 16.96 3.61 -16.99
CA ARG A 310 16.15 2.39 -16.85
C ARG A 310 14.74 2.55 -17.45
N PHE A 311 14.17 3.73 -17.35
CA PHE A 311 12.77 3.97 -17.70
C PHE A 311 12.56 4.72 -19.02
N VAL A 312 13.62 5.14 -19.71
CA VAL A 312 13.51 5.80 -21.03
C VAL A 312 12.72 4.93 -21.99
N GLY A 313 11.69 5.56 -22.62
CA GLY A 313 10.83 4.89 -23.60
C GLY A 313 9.81 3.91 -23.01
N ARG A 314 9.82 3.68 -21.68
CA ARG A 314 8.87 2.79 -21.00
C ARG A 314 7.60 3.53 -20.58
N HIS A 315 6.53 2.79 -20.42
CA HIS A 315 5.30 3.25 -19.77
C HIS A 315 5.29 2.74 -18.32
N VAL A 316 5.45 3.65 -17.38
CA VAL A 316 5.53 3.40 -15.95
C VAL A 316 4.21 3.77 -15.27
N VAL A 317 3.69 2.88 -14.44
CA VAL A 317 2.59 3.18 -13.51
C VAL A 317 3.15 3.39 -12.11
N THR A 318 2.78 4.48 -11.45
CA THR A 318 3.03 4.69 -10.02
C THR A 318 1.73 4.73 -9.23
N VAL A 319 1.68 4.05 -8.08
CA VAL A 319 0.51 4.04 -7.20
C VAL A 319 0.65 5.14 -6.15
N ILE A 320 -0.22 6.14 -6.20
CA ILE A 320 -0.32 7.20 -5.19
C ILE A 320 -1.10 6.66 -3.98
N CYS A 321 -0.38 6.01 -3.08
CA CYS A 321 -0.91 5.11 -2.07
C CYS A 321 -1.55 5.81 -0.86
N GLY A 322 -1.24 7.10 -0.61
CA GLY A 322 -1.75 7.85 0.54
C GLY A 322 -1.50 9.35 0.46
N SER A 323 -2.34 10.11 1.20
CA SER A 323 -2.23 11.57 1.35
C SER A 323 -2.44 12.05 2.80
N ASN A 324 -2.21 11.17 3.78
CA ASN A 324 -2.33 11.51 5.20
C ASN A 324 -1.03 12.13 5.72
N VAL A 325 -0.78 13.37 5.35
CA VAL A 325 0.42 14.12 5.70
C VAL A 325 0.13 15.22 6.72
N ASP A 326 1.12 15.57 7.52
CA ASP A 326 1.14 16.78 8.32
C ASP A 326 1.43 17.99 7.43
N LEU A 327 0.56 19.01 7.46
CA LEU A 327 0.65 20.15 6.55
C LEU A 327 1.89 21.04 6.81
N ASP A 328 2.33 21.16 8.07
CA ASP A 328 3.53 21.94 8.38
C ASP A 328 4.79 21.22 7.89
N ALA A 329 4.83 19.89 8.01
CA ALA A 329 5.89 19.08 7.45
C ALA A 329 5.88 19.17 5.92
N TYR A 330 4.71 19.03 5.29
CA TYR A 330 4.53 19.14 3.84
C TYR A 330 5.01 20.49 3.30
N HIS A 331 4.65 21.59 3.97
CA HIS A 331 5.08 22.93 3.62
C HIS A 331 6.62 23.05 3.60
N ARG A 332 7.31 22.47 4.59
CA ARG A 332 8.78 22.48 4.63
C ARG A 332 9.43 21.72 3.47
N TRP A 333 8.78 20.70 2.94
CA TRP A 333 9.31 19.94 1.79
C TRP A 333 9.04 20.62 0.44
N VAL A 334 7.93 21.33 0.33
CA VAL A 334 7.48 21.90 -0.95
C VAL A 334 8.06 23.30 -1.20
N TYR A 335 8.31 24.10 -0.16
CA TYR A 335 8.76 25.49 -0.27
C TYR A 335 10.23 25.72 0.10
N ARG A 336 11.06 24.71 -0.02
CA ARG A 336 12.52 24.86 0.17
C ARG A 336 13.24 25.16 -1.13
#